data_c24f3ee6db90592d33490394720741a8
#
_entry.id   c24f3ee6db90592d33490394720741a8
#
_cell.length_a   1.000
_cell.length_b   1.000
_cell.length_c   1.000
_cell.angle_alpha   90.00
_cell.angle_beta   90.00
_cell.angle_gamma   90.00
#
_symmetry.space_group_name_H-M   'P 1'
#
loop_
_entity.id
_entity.type
_entity.pdbx_description
1 polymer ?
#
loop_
_entity_poly.entity_id
_entity_poly.type
_entity_poly.pdbx_seq_one_letter_code
_entity_poly.pdbx_strand_id
1 'polypeptide(L)'
;MKNQIKKEILILGNGYIGNRLHEELDVELSDKRIHSLADVEDEIKRFKPAIIINCIGYTGSDVDDCELNKDKTLTANTFIPIILGEAALRNKIKLIHISSGCIYHFDYSGDKPIAEDKIPDFFELFYSRTKIYTEVALRALSKVSPNLIIRIRVPLDNRPHPRNLLTKLIKYKKIIDIPNSITYVPDFIKALKHLIEINANGIYNVCNKGALRYPELLDVYKKYVPDFEYTVIDYKELNLVRTNLLLSTRKLEESGFKVRQIKDVFEECVKGYLKY
;
A
#
# COMPACT_ATOMS: atom_id res chain seq x y z
N MET A 1 -17.64 12.23 19.85
CA MET A 1 -17.45 11.78 18.45
C MET A 1 -16.08 11.14 18.17
N LYS A 2 -14.93 11.77 18.42
CA LYS A 2 -13.60 11.15 18.15
C LYS A 2 -13.34 9.81 18.86
N ASN A 3 -13.81 9.62 20.09
CA ASN A 3 -13.61 8.36 20.85
C ASN A 3 -14.56 7.22 20.42
N GLN A 4 -15.67 7.50 19.78
CA GLN A 4 -16.61 6.48 19.33
C GLN A 4 -16.15 5.82 18.03
N ILE A 5 -15.61 6.61 17.10
CA ILE A 5 -15.07 6.14 15.80
C ILE A 5 -13.89 5.17 16.01
N LYS A 6 -13.10 5.35 17.07
CA LYS A 6 -11.91 4.51 17.36
C LYS A 6 -12.25 3.05 17.71
N LYS A 7 -13.37 2.80 18.39
CA LYS A 7 -13.82 1.44 18.76
C LYS A 7 -14.52 0.70 17.62
N GLU A 8 -14.82 1.40 16.54
CA GLU A 8 -15.58 0.86 15.41
C GLU A 8 -14.68 0.36 14.27
N ILE A 9 -13.34 0.51 14.38
CA ILE A 9 -12.39 0.11 13.35
C ILE A 9 -11.53 -1.04 13.87
N LEU A 10 -11.50 -2.13 13.10
CA LEU A 10 -10.63 -3.28 13.33
C LEU A 10 -9.63 -3.41 12.18
N ILE A 11 -8.34 -3.46 12.50
CA ILE A 11 -7.29 -3.80 11.55
C ILE A 11 -7.02 -5.30 11.60
N LEU A 12 -7.02 -5.95 10.44
CA LEU A 12 -6.58 -7.33 10.27
C LEU A 12 -5.28 -7.36 9.47
N GLY A 13 -4.25 -7.97 10.08
CA GLY A 13 -2.90 -8.04 9.53
C GLY A 13 -1.90 -7.15 10.27
N ASN A 14 -1.16 -7.76 11.20
CA ASN A 14 -0.15 -7.14 12.06
C ASN A 14 1.23 -6.98 11.40
N GLY A 15 1.25 -6.75 10.08
CA GLY A 15 2.45 -6.44 9.31
C GLY A 15 2.84 -4.96 9.40
N TYR A 16 3.78 -4.56 8.53
CA TYR A 16 4.32 -3.19 8.49
C TYR A 16 3.23 -2.10 8.45
N ILE A 17 2.33 -2.15 7.48
CA ILE A 17 1.28 -1.14 7.32
C ILE A 17 0.24 -1.24 8.45
N GLY A 18 -0.16 -2.46 8.84
CA GLY A 18 -1.14 -2.65 9.90
C GLY A 18 -0.70 -2.08 11.25
N ASN A 19 0.56 -2.34 11.64
CA ASN A 19 1.13 -1.76 12.88
C ASN A 19 1.22 -0.23 12.80
N ARG A 20 1.66 0.32 11.66
CA ARG A 20 1.71 1.77 11.49
C ARG A 20 0.34 2.44 11.58
N LEU A 21 -0.70 1.78 11.03
CA LEU A 21 -2.08 2.25 11.14
C LEU A 21 -2.61 2.14 12.57
N HIS A 22 -2.36 1.02 13.26
CA HIS A 22 -2.76 0.81 14.65
C HIS A 22 -2.22 1.93 15.56
N GLU A 23 -0.91 2.19 15.50
CA GLU A 23 -0.26 3.22 16.29
C GLU A 23 -0.79 4.64 16.01
N GLU A 24 -0.99 4.99 14.75
CA GLU A 24 -1.34 6.38 14.34
C GLU A 24 -2.85 6.66 14.37
N LEU A 25 -3.68 5.65 14.22
CA LEU A 25 -5.14 5.78 14.29
C LEU A 25 -5.66 5.52 15.72
N ASP A 26 -4.88 4.84 16.55
CA ASP A 26 -5.26 4.38 17.90
C ASP A 26 -6.57 3.55 17.84
N VAL A 27 -6.57 2.52 16.96
CA VAL A 27 -7.68 1.60 16.70
C VAL A 27 -7.26 0.17 16.96
N GLU A 28 -8.22 -0.76 17.08
CA GLU A 28 -7.95 -2.17 17.40
C GLU A 28 -7.17 -2.85 16.26
N LEU A 29 -6.18 -3.67 16.63
CA LEU A 29 -5.41 -4.53 15.74
C LEU A 29 -5.54 -5.97 16.23
N SER A 30 -6.08 -6.84 15.38
CA SER A 30 -6.16 -8.27 15.70
C SER A 30 -4.80 -8.94 15.53
N ASP A 31 -4.44 -9.75 16.51
CA ASP A 31 -3.30 -10.67 16.48
C ASP A 31 -3.66 -12.05 15.88
N LYS A 32 -4.96 -12.32 15.68
CA LYS A 32 -5.45 -13.58 15.13
C LYS A 32 -5.00 -13.76 13.68
N ARG A 33 -4.47 -14.92 13.38
CA ARG A 33 -4.18 -15.32 12.01
C ARG A 33 -5.47 -15.82 11.35
N ILE A 34 -5.87 -15.17 10.27
CA ILE A 34 -7.08 -15.51 9.52
C ILE A 34 -6.78 -16.60 8.49
N HIS A 35 -7.55 -17.69 8.52
CA HIS A 35 -7.48 -18.81 7.58
C HIS A 35 -8.84 -19.14 6.96
N SER A 36 -9.93 -18.74 7.61
CA SER A 36 -11.29 -19.11 7.23
C SER A 36 -12.30 -18.00 7.48
N LEU A 37 -13.49 -18.15 6.93
CA LEU A 37 -14.62 -17.27 7.23
C LEU A 37 -14.98 -17.29 8.72
N ALA A 38 -14.88 -18.47 9.38
CA ALA A 38 -15.15 -18.59 10.80
C ALA A 38 -14.20 -17.73 11.65
N ASP A 39 -12.92 -17.67 11.28
CA ASP A 39 -11.96 -16.81 12.00
C ASP A 39 -12.36 -15.34 11.92
N VAL A 40 -12.85 -14.89 10.76
CA VAL A 40 -13.30 -13.50 10.59
C VAL A 40 -14.58 -13.24 11.39
N GLU A 41 -15.52 -14.18 11.37
CA GLU A 41 -16.77 -14.07 12.13
C GLU A 41 -16.52 -14.01 13.64
N ASP A 42 -15.52 -14.76 14.15
CA ASP A 42 -15.12 -14.70 15.56
C ASP A 42 -14.54 -13.33 15.93
N GLU A 43 -13.69 -12.74 15.06
CA GLU A 43 -13.15 -11.41 15.28
C GLU A 43 -14.26 -10.33 15.20
N ILE A 44 -15.20 -10.47 14.28
CA ILE A 44 -16.37 -9.59 14.20
C ILE A 44 -17.22 -9.67 15.49
N LYS A 45 -17.47 -10.87 16.02
CA LYS A 45 -18.20 -11.04 17.28
C LYS A 45 -17.46 -10.43 18.46
N ARG A 46 -16.12 -10.58 18.50
CA ARG A 46 -15.26 -10.08 19.57
C ARG A 46 -15.19 -8.56 19.60
N PHE A 47 -14.93 -7.93 18.46
CA PHE A 47 -14.67 -6.49 18.37
C PHE A 47 -15.87 -5.65 17.95
N LYS A 48 -16.86 -6.25 17.29
CA LYS A 48 -18.07 -5.60 16.75
C LYS A 48 -17.75 -4.35 15.92
N PRO A 49 -16.83 -4.45 14.92
CA PRO A 49 -16.41 -3.29 14.15
C PRO A 49 -17.50 -2.85 13.17
N ALA A 50 -17.56 -1.55 12.88
CA ALA A 50 -18.28 -1.00 11.73
C ALA A 50 -17.42 -0.98 10.46
N ILE A 51 -16.07 -0.94 10.64
CA ILE A 51 -15.08 -0.91 9.55
C ILE A 51 -14.01 -1.96 9.82
N ILE A 52 -13.69 -2.77 8.82
CA ILE A 52 -12.51 -3.64 8.81
C ILE A 52 -11.50 -3.06 7.82
N ILE A 53 -10.25 -2.83 8.27
CA ILE A 53 -9.12 -2.49 7.42
C ILE A 53 -8.27 -3.74 7.20
N ASN A 54 -8.28 -4.25 5.99
CA ASN A 54 -7.48 -5.40 5.62
C ASN A 54 -6.06 -4.99 5.20
N CYS A 55 -5.10 -5.27 6.06
CA CYS A 55 -3.66 -5.13 5.81
C CYS A 55 -2.97 -6.49 5.62
N ILE A 56 -3.74 -7.60 5.57
CA ILE A 56 -3.18 -8.93 5.33
C ILE A 56 -2.65 -8.99 3.89
N GLY A 57 -1.42 -9.46 3.76
CA GLY A 57 -0.78 -9.67 2.48
C GLY A 57 0.59 -10.31 2.62
N TYR A 58 1.02 -10.98 1.58
CA TYR A 58 2.33 -11.60 1.50
C TYR A 58 3.14 -11.00 0.35
N THR A 59 4.35 -10.57 0.67
CA THR A 59 5.36 -10.10 -0.29
C THR A 59 6.73 -10.75 -0.01
N GLY A 60 6.83 -11.62 1.00
CA GLY A 60 8.10 -12.18 1.45
C GLY A 60 9.12 -11.10 1.84
N SER A 61 10.40 -11.34 1.57
CA SER A 61 11.47 -10.34 1.66
C SER A 61 11.32 -9.30 0.54
N ASP A 62 10.95 -9.75 -0.64
CA ASP A 62 10.61 -8.95 -1.83
C ASP A 62 9.56 -9.70 -2.69
N VAL A 63 9.21 -9.14 -3.85
CA VAL A 63 8.18 -9.74 -4.72
C VAL A 63 8.61 -11.05 -5.39
N ASP A 64 9.91 -11.35 -5.46
CA ASP A 64 10.42 -12.60 -6.03
C ASP A 64 10.14 -13.80 -5.12
N ASP A 65 10.08 -13.57 -3.80
CA ASP A 65 9.60 -14.57 -2.83
C ASP A 65 8.18 -15.09 -3.17
N CYS A 66 7.37 -14.27 -3.82
CA CYS A 66 6.03 -14.68 -4.24
C CYS A 66 6.04 -15.73 -5.34
N GLU A 67 7.07 -15.75 -6.20
CA GLU A 67 7.25 -16.78 -7.23
C GLU A 67 7.61 -18.14 -6.62
N LEU A 68 8.33 -18.14 -5.49
CA LEU A 68 8.76 -19.33 -4.77
C LEU A 68 7.70 -19.86 -3.79
N ASN A 69 6.84 -18.95 -3.27
CA ASN A 69 5.84 -19.25 -2.26
C ASN A 69 4.41 -18.96 -2.76
N LYS A 70 4.03 -19.59 -3.89
CA LYS A 70 2.76 -19.30 -4.59
C LYS A 70 1.54 -19.54 -3.72
N ASP A 71 1.49 -20.65 -2.97
CA ASP A 71 0.36 -20.99 -2.10
C ASP A 71 0.15 -19.96 -1.00
N LYS A 72 1.21 -19.53 -0.32
CA LYS A 72 1.16 -18.47 0.70
C LYS A 72 0.74 -17.15 0.09
N THR A 73 1.27 -16.83 -1.09
CA THR A 73 0.97 -15.59 -1.81
C THR A 73 -0.49 -15.55 -2.24
N LEU A 74 -0.99 -16.63 -2.86
CA LEU A 74 -2.38 -16.72 -3.30
C LEU A 74 -3.34 -16.67 -2.12
N THR A 75 -3.05 -17.42 -1.05
CA THR A 75 -3.87 -17.44 0.17
C THR A 75 -3.96 -16.03 0.78
N ALA A 76 -2.82 -15.41 1.08
CA ALA A 76 -2.80 -14.12 1.79
C ALA A 76 -3.27 -12.95 0.92
N ASN A 77 -2.96 -12.97 -0.37
CA ASN A 77 -3.26 -11.84 -1.25
C ASN A 77 -4.58 -11.96 -1.98
N THR A 78 -5.18 -13.17 -2.08
CA THR A 78 -6.41 -13.37 -2.85
C THR A 78 -7.52 -14.00 -2.00
N PHE A 79 -7.32 -15.18 -1.44
CA PHE A 79 -8.41 -15.90 -0.77
C PHE A 79 -8.85 -15.19 0.52
N ILE A 80 -7.92 -14.77 1.37
CA ILE A 80 -8.26 -14.06 2.61
C ILE A 80 -9.01 -12.74 2.33
N PRO A 81 -8.56 -11.85 1.45
CA PRO A 81 -9.33 -10.65 1.11
C PRO A 81 -10.75 -10.94 0.59
N ILE A 82 -10.95 -12.01 -0.18
CA ILE A 82 -12.30 -12.42 -0.66
C ILE A 82 -13.16 -12.88 0.52
N ILE A 83 -12.61 -13.71 1.41
CA ILE A 83 -13.30 -14.14 2.64
C ILE A 83 -13.69 -12.93 3.50
N LEU A 84 -12.83 -11.94 3.62
CA LEU A 84 -13.11 -10.70 4.34
C LEU A 84 -14.23 -9.89 3.65
N GLY A 85 -14.25 -9.85 2.32
CA GLY A 85 -15.32 -9.22 1.55
C GLY A 85 -16.67 -9.89 1.80
N GLU A 86 -16.70 -11.22 1.82
CA GLU A 86 -17.91 -12.00 2.10
C GLU A 86 -18.38 -11.80 3.56
N ALA A 87 -17.47 -11.83 4.53
CA ALA A 87 -17.82 -11.57 5.94
C ALA A 87 -18.37 -10.15 6.13
N ALA A 88 -17.73 -9.16 5.50
CA ALA A 88 -18.16 -7.77 5.54
C ALA A 88 -19.57 -7.59 4.96
N LEU A 89 -19.85 -8.24 3.82
CA LEU A 89 -21.19 -8.24 3.21
C LEU A 89 -22.26 -8.82 4.15
N ARG A 90 -22.02 -10.00 4.71
CA ARG A 90 -22.96 -10.69 5.63
C ARG A 90 -23.26 -9.88 6.89
N ASN A 91 -22.26 -9.19 7.41
CA ASN A 91 -22.37 -8.45 8.67
C ASN A 91 -22.66 -6.94 8.45
N LYS A 92 -22.84 -6.49 7.22
CA LYS A 92 -23.04 -5.07 6.84
C LYS A 92 -21.93 -4.15 7.36
N ILE A 93 -20.70 -4.66 7.32
CA ILE A 93 -19.46 -3.96 7.73
C ILE A 93 -18.81 -3.37 6.49
N LYS A 94 -18.23 -2.19 6.60
CA LYS A 94 -17.42 -1.60 5.53
C LYS A 94 -16.06 -2.27 5.49
N LEU A 95 -15.67 -2.81 4.33
CA LEU A 95 -14.31 -3.30 4.10
C LEU A 95 -13.46 -2.22 3.44
N ILE A 96 -12.28 -1.96 4.02
CA ILE A 96 -11.20 -1.19 3.40
C ILE A 96 -10.05 -2.15 3.11
N HIS A 97 -9.71 -2.37 1.85
CA HIS A 97 -8.63 -3.27 1.44
C HIS A 97 -7.41 -2.50 0.97
N ILE A 98 -6.24 -2.76 1.59
CA ILE A 98 -4.97 -2.20 1.14
C ILE A 98 -4.42 -3.05 0.01
N SER A 99 -4.57 -2.53 -1.20
CA SER A 99 -4.10 -3.11 -2.45
C SER A 99 -2.77 -2.50 -2.90
N SER A 100 -2.37 -2.73 -4.12
CA SER A 100 -1.10 -2.28 -4.70
C SER A 100 -1.29 -1.70 -6.09
N GLY A 101 -0.52 -0.66 -6.41
CA GLY A 101 -0.40 -0.14 -7.77
C GLY A 101 0.55 -0.94 -8.68
N CYS A 102 1.16 -2.03 -8.19
CA CYS A 102 2.08 -2.87 -8.97
C CYS A 102 1.34 -3.83 -9.92
N ILE A 103 0.35 -3.33 -10.66
CA ILE A 103 -0.58 -4.15 -11.47
C ILE A 103 -0.72 -3.63 -12.91
N TYR A 104 0.18 -2.73 -13.32
CA TYR A 104 0.11 -2.06 -14.62
C TYR A 104 1.44 -2.05 -15.35
N HIS A 105 1.36 -2.15 -16.69
CA HIS A 105 2.40 -1.66 -17.58
C HIS A 105 2.34 -0.14 -17.69
N PHE A 106 3.49 0.48 -17.90
CA PHE A 106 3.61 1.92 -18.07
C PHE A 106 4.72 2.26 -19.08
N ASP A 107 4.34 3.00 -20.12
CA ASP A 107 5.28 3.54 -21.10
C ASP A 107 5.50 5.03 -20.84
N TYR A 108 6.71 5.38 -20.37
CA TYR A 108 7.08 6.76 -20.08
C TYR A 108 7.09 7.69 -21.29
N SER A 109 7.11 7.13 -22.52
CA SER A 109 7.12 7.92 -23.76
C SER A 109 5.74 8.44 -24.15
N GLY A 110 4.66 7.79 -23.71
CA GLY A 110 3.30 8.10 -24.16
C GLY A 110 2.21 8.06 -23.08
N ASP A 111 2.41 7.30 -22.01
CA ASP A 111 1.38 7.12 -20.99
C ASP A 111 1.24 8.35 -20.07
N LYS A 112 -0.02 8.70 -19.79
CA LYS A 112 -0.36 9.61 -18.69
C LYS A 112 -0.39 8.84 -17.36
N PRO A 113 -0.23 9.51 -16.21
CA PRO A 113 -0.40 8.85 -14.91
C PRO A 113 -1.69 8.05 -14.84
N ILE A 114 -1.59 6.80 -14.38
CA ILE A 114 -2.65 5.78 -14.42
C ILE A 114 -3.77 6.13 -13.46
N ALA A 115 -4.97 6.32 -13.98
CA ALA A 115 -6.18 6.53 -13.19
C ALA A 115 -6.77 5.20 -12.67
N GLU A 116 -7.72 5.29 -11.76
CA GLU A 116 -8.31 4.15 -11.06
C GLU A 116 -9.18 3.26 -11.94
N ASP A 117 -9.68 3.77 -13.05
CA ASP A 117 -10.53 3.11 -14.03
C ASP A 117 -9.75 2.28 -15.06
N LYS A 118 -8.41 2.51 -15.22
CA LYS A 118 -7.59 1.67 -16.09
C LYS A 118 -7.68 0.21 -15.65
N ILE A 119 -7.92 -0.68 -16.61
CA ILE A 119 -7.93 -2.12 -16.38
C ILE A 119 -6.49 -2.57 -16.10
N PRO A 120 -6.23 -3.31 -15.01
CA PRO A 120 -4.92 -3.89 -14.74
C PRO A 120 -4.46 -4.83 -15.87
N ASP A 121 -3.20 -4.70 -16.28
CA ASP A 121 -2.64 -5.38 -17.46
C ASP A 121 -1.25 -6.03 -17.22
N PHE A 122 -0.68 -5.93 -16.01
CA PHE A 122 0.63 -6.49 -15.69
C PHE A 122 0.50 -7.85 -14.97
N PHE A 123 0.77 -8.94 -15.69
CA PHE A 123 0.62 -10.32 -15.23
C PHE A 123 1.94 -11.09 -15.09
N GLU A 124 3.08 -10.47 -15.29
CA GLU A 124 4.39 -11.11 -15.31
C GLU A 124 4.82 -11.61 -13.92
N LEU A 125 4.47 -10.86 -12.86
CA LEU A 125 4.75 -11.26 -11.49
C LEU A 125 3.54 -11.94 -10.83
N PHE A 126 3.77 -13.04 -10.15
CA PHE A 126 2.72 -13.74 -9.41
C PHE A 126 2.06 -12.86 -8.34
N TYR A 127 2.87 -12.04 -7.65
CA TYR A 127 2.36 -11.02 -6.74
C TYR A 127 1.29 -10.12 -7.41
N SER A 128 1.60 -9.59 -8.58
CA SER A 128 0.70 -8.70 -9.31
C SER A 128 -0.60 -9.41 -9.71
N ARG A 129 -0.49 -10.64 -10.20
CA ARG A 129 -1.66 -11.50 -10.52
C ARG A 129 -2.60 -11.64 -9.32
N THR A 130 -2.04 -11.97 -8.14
CA THR A 130 -2.86 -12.16 -6.92
C THR A 130 -3.56 -10.88 -6.50
N LYS A 131 -2.93 -9.71 -6.66
CA LYS A 131 -3.58 -8.41 -6.40
C LYS A 131 -4.68 -8.10 -7.42
N ILE A 132 -4.46 -8.40 -8.69
CA ILE A 132 -5.48 -8.24 -9.75
C ILE A 132 -6.71 -9.11 -9.46
N TYR A 133 -6.51 -10.39 -9.14
CA TYR A 133 -7.62 -11.32 -8.84
C TYR A 133 -8.47 -10.82 -7.65
N THR A 134 -7.81 -10.33 -6.62
CA THR A 134 -8.49 -9.73 -5.45
C THR A 134 -9.31 -8.52 -5.83
N GLU A 135 -8.74 -7.58 -6.58
CA GLU A 135 -9.49 -6.39 -6.98
C GLU A 135 -10.70 -6.72 -7.85
N VAL A 136 -10.58 -7.68 -8.77
CA VAL A 136 -11.71 -8.14 -9.59
C VAL A 136 -12.85 -8.68 -8.70
N ALA A 137 -12.52 -9.54 -7.72
CA ALA A 137 -13.51 -10.10 -6.80
C ALA A 137 -14.16 -9.02 -5.91
N LEU A 138 -13.36 -8.15 -5.28
CA LEU A 138 -13.88 -7.10 -4.41
C LEU A 138 -14.69 -6.04 -5.18
N ARG A 139 -14.33 -5.75 -6.43
CA ARG A 139 -15.12 -4.87 -7.31
C ARG A 139 -16.49 -5.48 -7.65
N ALA A 140 -16.57 -6.79 -7.85
CA ALA A 140 -17.86 -7.47 -8.05
C ALA A 140 -18.72 -7.36 -6.78
N LEU A 141 -18.15 -7.57 -5.60
CA LEU A 141 -18.82 -7.41 -4.31
C LEU A 141 -19.25 -5.96 -4.03
N SER A 142 -18.52 -4.95 -4.54
CA SER A 142 -18.85 -3.54 -4.31
C SER A 142 -20.21 -3.11 -4.90
N LYS A 143 -20.82 -3.91 -5.79
CA LYS A 143 -22.17 -3.68 -6.31
C LYS A 143 -23.26 -3.94 -5.27
N VAL A 144 -22.95 -4.75 -4.24
CA VAL A 144 -23.92 -5.18 -3.21
C VAL A 144 -23.47 -4.80 -1.79
N SER A 145 -22.21 -4.48 -1.60
CA SER A 145 -21.65 -4.02 -0.31
C SER A 145 -20.62 -2.91 -0.55
N PRO A 146 -20.75 -1.76 0.12
CA PRO A 146 -19.78 -0.68 -0.03
C PRO A 146 -18.41 -1.13 0.49
N ASN A 147 -17.40 -1.11 -0.38
CA ASN A 147 -16.01 -1.34 0.00
C ASN A 147 -15.10 -0.26 -0.60
N LEU A 148 -13.94 -0.09 0.03
CA LEU A 148 -12.91 0.83 -0.40
C LEU A 148 -11.62 0.05 -0.68
N ILE A 149 -11.11 0.15 -1.89
CA ILE A 149 -9.83 -0.44 -2.31
C ILE A 149 -8.81 0.68 -2.42
N ILE A 150 -7.73 0.59 -1.66
CA ILE A 150 -6.67 1.58 -1.65
C ILE A 150 -5.42 0.99 -2.28
N ARG A 151 -5.01 1.52 -3.41
CA ARG A 151 -3.75 1.17 -4.08
C ARG A 151 -2.64 2.06 -3.54
N ILE A 152 -1.75 1.47 -2.75
CA ILE A 152 -0.49 2.11 -2.36
C ILE A 152 0.64 1.70 -3.31
N ARG A 153 1.74 2.48 -3.32
CA ARG A 153 2.89 2.22 -4.18
C ARG A 153 4.18 2.38 -3.41
N VAL A 154 5.03 1.36 -3.39
CA VAL A 154 6.37 1.34 -2.78
C VAL A 154 6.46 2.21 -1.51
N PRO A 155 6.13 1.66 -0.33
CA PRO A 155 6.04 2.46 0.90
C PRO A 155 7.38 3.10 1.28
N LEU A 156 7.37 4.43 1.45
CA LEU A 156 8.45 5.23 2.02
C LEU A 156 8.01 5.71 3.41
N ASP A 157 8.82 5.54 4.42
CA ASP A 157 8.48 5.95 5.80
C ASP A 157 9.62 6.70 6.47
N ASN A 158 9.28 7.54 7.42
CA ASN A 158 10.20 8.24 8.30
C ASN A 158 10.66 7.39 9.50
N ARG A 159 10.39 6.07 9.49
CA ARG A 159 10.84 5.10 10.50
C ARG A 159 11.54 3.91 9.84
N PRO A 160 12.65 3.41 10.41
CA PRO A 160 13.30 2.22 9.90
C PRO A 160 12.37 1.00 9.94
N HIS A 161 12.31 0.27 8.83
CA HIS A 161 11.64 -1.02 8.76
C HIS A 161 12.19 -1.78 7.53
N PRO A 162 12.35 -3.12 7.55
CA PRO A 162 12.86 -3.88 6.41
C PRO A 162 12.08 -3.69 5.10
N ARG A 163 10.80 -3.32 5.18
CA ARG A 163 9.93 -3.06 4.02
C ARG A 163 9.87 -1.58 3.60
N ASN A 164 10.49 -0.67 4.36
CA ASN A 164 10.58 0.74 4.00
C ASN A 164 11.56 0.91 2.83
N LEU A 165 11.16 1.69 1.83
CA LEU A 165 11.97 1.99 0.65
C LEU A 165 13.35 2.54 1.03
N LEU A 166 13.44 3.54 1.93
CA LEU A 166 14.70 4.14 2.34
C LEU A 166 15.64 3.09 2.97
N THR A 167 15.10 2.23 3.88
CA THR A 167 15.88 1.13 4.49
C THR A 167 16.45 0.15 3.47
N LYS A 168 15.74 -0.07 2.35
CA LYS A 168 16.22 -0.91 1.26
C LYS A 168 17.30 -0.20 0.44
N LEU A 169 17.02 1.04 0.05
CA LEU A 169 17.92 1.81 -0.82
C LEU A 169 19.31 2.02 -0.21
N ILE A 170 19.38 2.33 1.09
CA ILE A 170 20.67 2.56 1.77
C ILE A 170 21.53 1.29 1.91
N LYS A 171 20.97 0.11 1.62
CA LYS A 171 21.72 -1.15 1.59
C LYS A 171 22.34 -1.46 0.22
N TYR A 172 21.89 -0.77 -0.83
CA TYR A 172 22.33 -1.04 -2.19
C TYR A 172 23.44 -0.09 -2.61
N LYS A 173 24.48 -0.65 -3.24
CA LYS A 173 25.56 0.12 -3.88
C LYS A 173 25.18 0.59 -5.29
N LYS A 174 24.29 -0.13 -5.96
CA LYS A 174 23.83 0.14 -7.33
C LYS A 174 22.35 0.54 -7.30
N ILE A 175 22.04 1.69 -7.86
CA ILE A 175 20.72 2.30 -7.81
C ILE A 175 20.24 2.61 -9.23
N ILE A 176 19.00 2.29 -9.55
CA ILE A 176 18.38 2.66 -10.82
C ILE A 176 17.80 4.08 -10.74
N ASP A 177 17.78 4.76 -11.86
CA ASP A 177 17.20 6.10 -11.99
C ASP A 177 15.95 6.08 -12.90
N ILE A 178 14.84 5.54 -12.39
CA ILE A 178 13.54 5.51 -13.08
C ILE A 178 12.50 6.24 -12.22
N PRO A 179 11.72 7.17 -12.80
CA PRO A 179 10.64 7.84 -12.09
C PRO A 179 9.59 6.83 -11.62
N ASN A 180 9.11 6.93 -10.38
CA ASN A 180 8.11 6.01 -9.84
C ASN A 180 7.17 6.72 -8.88
N SER A 181 5.89 6.34 -8.87
CA SER A 181 4.99 6.77 -7.81
C SER A 181 5.35 6.10 -6.50
N ILE A 182 5.29 6.86 -5.42
CA ILE A 182 5.67 6.43 -4.06
C ILE A 182 4.56 6.84 -3.09
N THR A 183 4.31 5.99 -2.12
CA THR A 183 3.42 6.28 -1.01
C THR A 183 4.25 6.60 0.24
N TYR A 184 4.29 7.86 0.65
CA TYR A 184 4.83 8.25 1.94
C TYR A 184 3.84 7.89 3.05
N VAL A 185 4.25 6.96 3.93
CA VAL A 185 3.34 6.33 4.92
C VAL A 185 2.61 7.35 5.81
N PRO A 186 3.25 8.40 6.35
CA PRO A 186 2.53 9.42 7.12
C PRO A 186 1.43 10.14 6.32
N ASP A 187 1.63 10.37 5.02
CA ASP A 187 0.60 10.98 4.16
C ASP A 187 -0.51 10.00 3.79
N PHE A 188 -0.15 8.74 3.56
CA PHE A 188 -1.12 7.67 3.38
C PHE A 188 -2.08 7.56 4.57
N ILE A 189 -1.57 7.63 5.80
CA ILE A 189 -2.40 7.56 7.00
C ILE A 189 -3.38 8.74 7.06
N LYS A 190 -2.93 9.95 6.70
CA LYS A 190 -3.80 11.13 6.62
C LYS A 190 -4.87 10.98 5.54
N ALA A 191 -4.48 10.46 4.35
CA ALA A 191 -5.41 10.21 3.26
C ALA A 191 -6.44 9.14 3.62
N LEU A 192 -6.03 8.06 4.31
CA LEU A 192 -6.94 7.03 4.80
C LEU A 192 -7.96 7.61 5.80
N LYS A 193 -7.51 8.43 6.77
CA LYS A 193 -8.42 9.14 7.70
C LYS A 193 -9.47 9.95 6.94
N HIS A 194 -9.04 10.77 5.98
CA HIS A 194 -9.92 11.56 5.13
C HIS A 194 -10.94 10.68 4.38
N LEU A 195 -10.48 9.60 3.73
CA LEU A 195 -11.37 8.70 2.99
C LEU A 195 -12.38 7.96 3.88
N ILE A 196 -12.01 7.68 5.14
CA ILE A 196 -12.95 7.14 6.15
C ILE A 196 -13.98 8.22 6.52
N GLU A 197 -13.55 9.43 6.81
CA GLU A 197 -14.41 10.54 7.22
C GLU A 197 -15.48 10.90 6.17
N ILE A 198 -15.11 10.89 4.88
CA ILE A 198 -16.06 11.14 3.78
C ILE A 198 -16.84 9.89 3.35
N ASN A 199 -16.66 8.77 4.06
CA ASN A 199 -17.26 7.47 3.72
C ASN A 199 -17.01 7.04 2.27
N ALA A 200 -15.79 7.26 1.76
CA ALA A 200 -15.40 6.96 0.38
C ALA A 200 -15.58 5.49 0.02
N ASN A 201 -15.97 5.20 -1.23
CA ASN A 201 -16.14 3.86 -1.77
C ASN A 201 -15.45 3.72 -3.13
N GLY A 202 -15.24 2.46 -3.55
CA GLY A 202 -14.57 2.14 -4.81
C GLY A 202 -13.05 2.17 -4.68
N ILE A 203 -12.35 2.48 -5.77
CA ILE A 203 -10.88 2.40 -5.83
C ILE A 203 -10.27 3.79 -5.73
N TYR A 204 -9.18 3.92 -4.96
CA TYR A 204 -8.36 5.13 -4.87
C TYR A 204 -6.87 4.79 -4.99
N ASN A 205 -6.16 5.51 -5.83
CA ASN A 205 -4.70 5.54 -5.82
C ASN A 205 -4.25 6.47 -4.69
N VAL A 206 -3.56 5.94 -3.70
CA VAL A 206 -3.07 6.74 -2.57
C VAL A 206 -1.55 6.74 -2.58
N CYS A 207 -0.99 7.67 -3.31
CA CYS A 207 0.43 7.97 -3.39
C CYS A 207 0.64 9.48 -3.33
N ASN A 208 1.88 9.91 -3.16
CA ASN A 208 2.24 11.32 -3.25
C ASN A 208 2.25 11.78 -4.72
N LYS A 209 2.01 13.06 -4.95
CA LYS A 209 1.99 13.68 -6.28
C LYS A 209 3.40 13.75 -6.86
N GLY A 210 3.49 13.53 -8.17
CA GLY A 210 4.76 13.52 -8.89
C GLY A 210 5.47 12.17 -8.83
N ALA A 211 6.70 12.16 -9.28
CA ALA A 211 7.56 10.98 -9.34
C ALA A 211 8.75 11.13 -8.41
N LEU A 212 9.12 10.05 -7.73
CA LEU A 212 10.38 9.92 -7.05
C LEU A 212 11.38 9.22 -7.97
N ARG A 213 12.59 9.78 -8.11
CA ARG A 213 13.79 9.11 -8.58
C ARG A 213 14.64 8.73 -7.38
N TYR A 214 15.09 7.50 -7.29
CA TYR A 214 15.83 7.03 -6.11
C TYR A 214 17.09 7.87 -5.80
N PRO A 215 17.89 8.31 -6.81
CA PRO A 215 19.01 9.23 -6.57
C PRO A 215 18.60 10.52 -5.84
N GLU A 216 17.45 11.13 -6.22
CA GLU A 216 17.00 12.38 -5.58
C GLU A 216 16.79 12.23 -4.05
N LEU A 217 16.21 11.11 -3.63
CA LEU A 217 16.03 10.81 -2.20
C LEU A 217 17.38 10.52 -1.50
N LEU A 218 18.25 9.75 -2.16
CA LEU A 218 19.54 9.38 -1.62
C LEU A 218 20.51 10.56 -1.53
N ASP A 219 20.41 11.55 -2.43
CA ASP A 219 21.16 12.80 -2.35
C ASP A 219 20.73 13.61 -1.11
N VAL A 220 19.46 13.58 -0.75
CA VAL A 220 19.01 14.17 0.52
C VAL A 220 19.55 13.37 1.71
N TYR A 221 19.56 12.03 1.66
CA TYR A 221 20.12 11.19 2.70
C TYR A 221 21.63 11.47 2.89
N LYS A 222 22.39 11.61 1.80
CA LYS A 222 23.83 11.90 1.80
C LYS A 222 24.19 13.23 2.46
N LYS A 223 23.29 14.24 2.46
CA LYS A 223 23.51 15.48 3.21
C LYS A 223 23.67 15.27 4.72
N TYR A 224 23.06 14.20 5.26
CA TYR A 224 23.10 13.84 6.68
C TYR A 224 24.07 12.69 6.99
N VAL A 225 24.42 11.89 5.98
CA VAL A 225 25.36 10.76 6.06
C VAL A 225 26.39 10.91 4.94
N PRO A 226 27.38 11.81 5.09
CA PRO A 226 28.30 12.17 4.00
C PRO A 226 29.09 11.00 3.40
N ASP A 227 29.42 10.00 4.23
CA ASP A 227 30.19 8.80 3.82
C ASP A 227 29.32 7.78 3.03
N PHE A 228 28.03 8.04 2.87
CA PHE A 228 27.17 7.18 2.07
C PHE A 228 27.47 7.34 0.58
N GLU A 229 27.73 6.22 -0.09
CA GLU A 229 28.06 6.18 -1.52
C GLU A 229 27.19 5.20 -2.27
N TYR A 230 26.81 5.55 -3.48
CA TYR A 230 26.11 4.71 -4.44
C TYR A 230 26.49 5.08 -5.86
N THR A 231 26.21 4.18 -6.81
CA THR A 231 26.35 4.41 -8.25
C THR A 231 25.02 4.23 -8.94
N VAL A 232 24.74 5.09 -9.91
CA VAL A 232 23.55 4.94 -10.78
C VAL A 232 23.86 3.96 -11.89
N ILE A 233 22.96 3.01 -12.12
CA ILE A 233 23.08 2.00 -13.18
C ILE A 233 21.83 2.03 -14.08
N ASP A 234 21.97 1.51 -15.32
CA ASP A 234 20.81 1.27 -16.17
C ASP A 234 19.93 0.14 -15.59
N TYR A 235 18.61 0.32 -15.67
CA TYR A 235 17.65 -0.70 -15.23
C TYR A 235 17.88 -2.07 -15.89
N LYS A 236 18.31 -2.07 -17.15
CA LYS A 236 18.59 -3.30 -17.91
C LYS A 236 19.69 -4.16 -17.28
N GLU A 237 20.59 -3.55 -16.50
CA GLU A 237 21.65 -4.26 -15.80
C GLU A 237 21.13 -5.14 -14.65
N LEU A 238 19.91 -4.85 -14.13
CA LEU A 238 19.36 -5.60 -13.02
C LEU A 238 18.82 -6.98 -13.42
N ASN A 239 18.49 -7.19 -14.72
CA ASN A 239 17.85 -8.40 -15.21
C ASN A 239 16.66 -8.86 -14.32
N LEU A 240 15.84 -7.92 -13.87
CA LEU A 240 14.71 -8.14 -12.97
C LEU A 240 13.42 -7.64 -13.60
N VAL A 241 12.35 -8.41 -13.41
CA VAL A 241 10.99 -7.95 -13.77
C VAL A 241 10.44 -7.12 -12.61
N ARG A 242 10.18 -5.85 -12.86
CA ARG A 242 9.60 -4.91 -11.87
C ARG A 242 8.65 -3.95 -12.57
N THR A 243 7.67 -3.49 -11.83
CA THR A 243 6.81 -2.39 -12.27
C THR A 243 7.44 -1.06 -11.87
N ASN A 244 7.64 -0.18 -12.85
CA ASN A 244 7.94 1.23 -12.63
C ASN A 244 6.83 2.01 -13.34
N LEU A 245 6.13 2.89 -12.65
CA LEU A 245 4.94 3.54 -13.19
C LEU A 245 4.55 4.80 -12.41
N LEU A 246 3.67 5.58 -13.02
CA LEU A 246 3.07 6.76 -12.38
C LEU A 246 1.57 6.54 -12.20
N LEU A 247 1.08 6.69 -10.97
CA LEU A 247 -0.34 6.67 -10.63
C LEU A 247 -0.89 8.11 -10.57
N SER A 248 -2.10 8.30 -11.06
CA SER A 248 -2.83 9.55 -10.94
C SER A 248 -3.34 9.73 -9.51
N THR A 249 -3.15 10.91 -8.94
CA THR A 249 -3.69 11.32 -7.65
C THR A 249 -4.98 12.14 -7.79
N ARG A 250 -5.44 12.34 -9.02
CA ARG A 250 -6.54 13.25 -9.33
C ARG A 250 -7.82 12.94 -8.54
N LYS A 251 -8.23 11.68 -8.49
CA LYS A 251 -9.45 11.26 -7.76
C LYS A 251 -9.33 11.55 -6.27
N LEU A 252 -8.16 11.35 -5.67
CA LEU A 252 -7.91 11.67 -4.27
C LEU A 252 -7.95 13.20 -4.04
N GLU A 253 -7.39 14.00 -4.96
CA GLU A 253 -7.47 15.46 -4.89
C GLU A 253 -8.91 15.97 -5.06
N GLU A 254 -9.67 15.39 -5.99
CA GLU A 254 -11.09 15.71 -6.22
C GLU A 254 -11.99 15.34 -5.02
N SER A 255 -11.56 14.40 -4.17
CA SER A 255 -12.24 14.09 -2.90
C SER A 255 -12.08 15.19 -1.82
N GLY A 256 -11.27 16.22 -2.07
CA GLY A 256 -10.96 17.29 -1.15
C GLY A 256 -9.67 17.09 -0.34
N PHE A 257 -8.92 15.99 -0.58
CA PHE A 257 -7.63 15.75 0.09
C PHE A 257 -6.49 16.50 -0.60
N LYS A 258 -5.70 17.26 0.18
CA LYS A 258 -4.50 17.93 -0.35
C LYS A 258 -3.34 16.95 -0.44
N VAL A 259 -3.05 16.44 -1.64
CA VAL A 259 -1.93 15.54 -1.88
C VAL A 259 -0.63 16.34 -1.96
N ARG A 260 0.36 16.00 -1.12
CA ARG A 260 1.70 16.62 -1.15
C ARG A 260 2.53 16.08 -2.31
N GLN A 261 3.40 16.95 -2.86
CA GLN A 261 4.45 16.49 -3.78
C GLN A 261 5.40 15.53 -3.06
N ILE A 262 5.86 14.51 -3.75
CA ILE A 262 6.79 13.53 -3.16
C ILE A 262 8.13 14.17 -2.75
N LYS A 263 8.60 15.16 -3.51
CA LYS A 263 9.86 15.86 -3.22
C LYS A 263 9.80 16.69 -1.94
N ASP A 264 8.62 17.20 -1.59
CA ASP A 264 8.42 18.00 -0.39
C ASP A 264 8.55 17.19 0.91
N VAL A 265 8.52 15.85 0.84
CA VAL A 265 8.60 14.98 2.01
C VAL A 265 10.00 14.38 2.24
N PHE A 266 10.96 14.54 1.33
CA PHE A 266 12.29 13.90 1.43
C PHE A 266 13.03 14.30 2.69
N GLU A 267 13.11 15.58 2.96
CA GLU A 267 13.81 16.14 4.12
C GLU A 267 13.19 15.65 5.45
N GLU A 268 11.84 15.72 5.53
CA GLU A 268 11.06 15.22 6.67
C GLU A 268 11.28 13.73 6.87
N CYS A 269 11.25 12.96 5.79
CA CYS A 269 11.44 11.52 5.79
C CYS A 269 12.82 11.13 6.32
N VAL A 270 13.87 11.72 5.74
CA VAL A 270 15.26 11.42 6.12
C VAL A 270 15.56 11.84 7.56
N LYS A 271 15.18 13.05 7.97
CA LYS A 271 15.36 13.51 9.36
C LYS A 271 14.60 12.64 10.36
N GLY A 272 13.38 12.22 10.02
CA GLY A 272 12.62 11.31 10.87
C GLY A 272 13.28 9.96 10.99
N TYR A 273 13.73 9.40 9.86
CA TYR A 273 14.40 8.09 9.78
C TYR A 273 15.68 8.03 10.62
N LEU A 274 16.49 9.10 10.61
CA LEU A 274 17.77 9.16 11.31
C LEU A 274 17.63 9.39 12.84
N LYS A 275 16.42 9.56 13.37
CA LYS A 275 16.17 9.63 14.81
C LYS A 275 16.16 8.27 15.51
N TYR A 276 16.09 7.19 14.74
CA TYR A 276 16.08 5.79 15.21
C TYR A 276 17.44 5.13 14.98
#